data_fed8efad98ec9d7636eb2dc73d5b8853
#
_entry.id   fed8efad98ec9d7636eb2dc73d5b8853
#
_cell.length_a   1.000
_cell.length_b   1.000
_cell.length_c   1.000
_cell.angle_alpha   90.00
_cell.angle_beta   90.00
_cell.angle_gamma   90.00
#
_symmetry.space_group_name_H-M   'P 1'
#
loop_
_entity.id
_entity.type
_entity.pdbx_description
1 polymer ?
#
loop_
_entity_poly.entity_id
_entity_poly.type
_entity_poly.pdbx_seq_one_letter_code
_entity_poly.pdbx_strand_id
1 'polypeptide(L)'
;MVVKDGMNLQKAVIVGLSFWVGSGFQGAAIFPELLEGFWGVLLDNGMTAGGLMAILLMVFLNLTGARPKRLATILDMEAGPKIDEFLTSEAFRRGWDGSSTARLVSAGEEALLTLLEVGEAGDAEVRQLRLTARTGRRSAELEFVAVAGDVNIEDRMTMLGDRPEVPDESEISLRLLRHYASSVRHQKYPDVDIVTVEVEGRA
;
A
#
# COMPACT_ATOMS: atom_id res chain seq x y z
N MET A 1 17.41 17.92 -4.71
CA MET A 1 16.80 17.16 -3.60
C MET A 1 15.30 17.20 -3.84
N VAL A 2 14.80 16.28 -4.67
CA VAL A 2 13.39 16.19 -5.02
C VAL A 2 12.81 15.13 -4.11
N VAL A 3 11.97 15.54 -3.17
CA VAL A 3 11.14 14.66 -2.37
C VAL A 3 10.25 13.90 -3.35
N LYS A 4 10.65 12.68 -3.70
CA LYS A 4 9.82 11.69 -4.36
C LYS A 4 8.96 10.98 -3.29
N ASP A 5 8.26 11.75 -2.50
CA ASP A 5 7.02 11.26 -1.91
C ASP A 5 6.06 11.17 -3.09
N GLY A 6 5.78 9.94 -3.51
CA GLY A 6 4.75 9.70 -4.48
C GLY A 6 3.47 10.29 -3.92
N MET A 7 3.18 11.52 -4.32
CA MET A 7 1.93 12.18 -3.99
C MET A 7 0.86 11.25 -4.52
N ASN A 8 0.35 10.43 -3.61
CA ASN A 8 -0.62 9.40 -3.94
C ASN A 8 -1.72 10.12 -4.70
N LEU A 9 -1.93 9.78 -5.97
CA LEU A 9 -2.89 10.43 -6.85
C LEU A 9 -4.24 10.62 -6.14
N GLN A 10 -4.59 9.68 -5.27
CA GLN A 10 -5.79 9.74 -4.44
C GLN A 10 -5.76 10.95 -3.48
N LYS A 11 -4.63 11.20 -2.81
CA LYS A 11 -4.49 12.37 -1.91
C LYS A 11 -4.55 13.68 -2.70
N ALA A 12 -3.91 13.74 -3.86
CA ALA A 12 -3.94 14.92 -4.73
C ALA A 12 -5.36 15.22 -5.22
N VAL A 13 -6.13 14.19 -5.61
CA VAL A 13 -7.53 14.33 -6.03
C VAL A 13 -8.40 14.81 -4.87
N ILE A 14 -8.25 14.24 -3.67
CA ILE A 14 -8.99 14.69 -2.47
C ILE A 14 -8.74 16.17 -2.23
N VAL A 15 -7.47 16.58 -2.15
CA VAL A 15 -7.09 17.97 -1.85
C VAL A 15 -7.58 18.92 -2.95
N GLY A 16 -7.30 18.60 -4.22
CA GLY A 16 -7.65 19.46 -5.35
C GLY A 16 -9.17 19.65 -5.50
N LEU A 17 -9.93 18.54 -5.44
CA LEU A 17 -11.39 18.60 -5.60
C LEU A 17 -12.07 19.27 -4.41
N SER A 18 -11.60 19.01 -3.19
CA SER A 18 -12.13 19.64 -1.97
C SER A 18 -11.87 21.13 -1.96
N PHE A 19 -10.68 21.57 -2.38
CA PHE A 19 -10.34 22.99 -2.52
C PHE A 19 -11.21 23.65 -3.59
N TRP A 20 -11.41 23.02 -4.74
CA TRP A 20 -12.24 23.55 -5.81
C TRP A 20 -13.69 23.72 -5.38
N VAL A 21 -14.26 22.72 -4.71
CA VAL A 21 -15.63 22.79 -4.15
C VAL A 21 -15.72 23.88 -3.10
N GLY A 22 -14.79 23.92 -2.14
CA GLY A 22 -14.76 24.96 -1.11
C GLY A 22 -14.69 26.38 -1.69
N SER A 23 -13.88 26.57 -2.73
CA SER A 23 -13.75 27.85 -3.44
C SER A 23 -15.04 28.25 -4.17
N GLY A 24 -15.74 27.26 -4.74
CA GLY A 24 -17.02 27.52 -5.45
C GLY A 24 -18.17 27.91 -4.52
N PHE A 25 -18.18 27.39 -3.28
CA PHE A 25 -19.19 27.77 -2.27
C PHE A 25 -18.83 29.02 -1.48
N GLN A 26 -17.60 29.52 -1.61
CA GLN A 26 -17.19 30.75 -0.92
C GLN A 26 -17.91 31.96 -1.48
N GLY A 27 -18.73 32.59 -0.67
CA GLY A 27 -19.45 33.83 -1.04
C GLY A 27 -20.78 33.60 -1.74
N ALA A 28 -21.45 32.46 -1.55
CA ALA A 28 -22.77 32.14 -2.14
C ALA A 28 -22.86 32.34 -3.67
N ALA A 29 -21.71 32.25 -4.38
CA ALA A 29 -21.62 32.51 -5.81
C ALA A 29 -22.30 31.43 -6.65
N ILE A 30 -22.46 30.21 -6.09
CA ILE A 30 -23.04 29.06 -6.79
C ILE A 30 -24.26 28.56 -6.01
N PHE A 31 -25.40 28.52 -6.66
CA PHE A 31 -26.69 28.01 -6.14
C PHE A 31 -27.23 28.71 -4.88
N PRO A 32 -27.41 30.03 -4.87
CA PRO A 32 -27.96 30.73 -3.70
C PRO A 32 -29.35 30.21 -3.28
N GLU A 33 -30.14 29.67 -4.24
CA GLU A 33 -31.48 29.11 -4.00
C GLU A 33 -31.46 27.78 -3.25
N LEU A 34 -30.36 27.02 -3.30
CA LEU A 34 -30.18 25.75 -2.58
C LEU A 34 -29.64 25.95 -1.15
N LEU A 35 -29.23 27.17 -0.80
CA LEU A 35 -28.63 27.51 0.47
C LEU A 35 -29.63 28.01 1.51
N GLU A 36 -30.93 27.72 1.36
CA GLU A 36 -31.93 27.99 2.38
C GLU A 36 -31.93 26.94 3.50
N GLY A 37 -32.07 27.37 4.74
CA GLY A 37 -32.15 26.51 5.91
C GLY A 37 -30.82 26.00 6.44
N PHE A 38 -30.84 24.82 7.08
CA PHE A 38 -29.67 24.23 7.73
C PHE A 38 -28.47 24.00 6.78
N TRP A 39 -28.74 23.60 5.56
CA TRP A 39 -27.71 23.39 4.54
C TRP A 39 -27.05 24.69 4.08
N GLY A 40 -27.80 25.79 4.09
CA GLY A 40 -27.26 27.11 3.77
C GLY A 40 -26.18 27.52 4.79
N VAL A 41 -26.48 27.40 6.06
CA VAL A 41 -25.51 27.74 7.13
C VAL A 41 -24.25 26.87 7.06
N LEU A 42 -24.41 25.59 6.69
CA LEU A 42 -23.28 24.65 6.60
C LEU A 42 -22.41 24.87 5.35
N LEU A 43 -23.02 25.23 4.24
CA LEU A 43 -22.35 25.34 2.94
C LEU A 43 -21.98 26.79 2.58
N ASP A 44 -22.49 27.78 3.28
CA ASP A 44 -22.14 29.22 3.06
C ASP A 44 -20.65 29.50 3.35
N ASN A 45 -20.03 28.69 4.16
CA ASN A 45 -18.60 28.77 4.43
C ASN A 45 -17.84 27.76 3.54
N GLY A 46 -17.06 28.27 2.57
CA GLY A 46 -16.25 27.45 1.67
C GLY A 46 -15.30 26.48 2.38
N MET A 47 -14.83 26.82 3.60
CA MET A 47 -13.98 25.93 4.38
C MET A 47 -14.77 24.70 4.88
N THR A 48 -16.01 24.88 5.34
CA THR A 48 -16.89 23.77 5.75
C THR A 48 -17.32 22.91 4.55
N ALA A 49 -17.67 23.53 3.43
CA ALA A 49 -18.02 22.82 2.21
C ALA A 49 -16.85 21.98 1.67
N GLY A 50 -15.64 22.57 1.60
CA GLY A 50 -14.42 21.86 1.22
C GLY A 50 -14.05 20.74 2.17
N GLY A 51 -14.15 20.97 3.48
CA GLY A 51 -13.91 19.94 4.51
C GLY A 51 -14.88 18.76 4.41
N LEU A 52 -16.17 19.05 4.23
CA LEU A 52 -17.18 18.01 4.03
C LEU A 52 -16.92 17.18 2.76
N MET A 53 -16.54 17.84 1.66
CA MET A 53 -16.17 17.17 0.41
C MET A 53 -14.94 16.28 0.59
N ALA A 54 -13.93 16.74 1.35
CA ALA A 54 -12.74 15.92 1.66
C ALA A 54 -13.12 14.65 2.43
N ILE A 55 -13.99 14.77 3.43
CA ILE A 55 -14.48 13.61 4.20
C ILE A 55 -15.28 12.66 3.29
N LEU A 56 -16.20 13.16 2.48
CA LEU A 56 -16.98 12.35 1.55
C LEU A 56 -16.08 11.59 0.56
N LEU A 57 -15.10 12.26 -0.03
CA LEU A 57 -14.13 11.62 -0.94
C LEU A 57 -13.29 10.57 -0.21
N MET A 58 -12.83 10.85 1.01
CA MET A 58 -12.06 9.89 1.80
C MET A 58 -12.91 8.64 2.10
N VAL A 59 -14.15 8.81 2.54
CA VAL A 59 -15.07 7.68 2.79
C VAL A 59 -15.35 6.92 1.50
N PHE A 60 -15.63 7.59 0.41
CA PHE A 60 -15.88 6.97 -0.89
C PHE A 60 -14.68 6.15 -1.37
N LEU A 61 -13.46 6.71 -1.32
CA LEU A 61 -12.24 6.00 -1.72
C LEU A 61 -11.93 4.82 -0.79
N ASN A 62 -12.19 4.94 0.52
CA ASN A 62 -12.04 3.83 1.45
C ASN A 62 -13.04 2.70 1.21
N LEU A 63 -14.28 3.04 0.81
CA LEU A 63 -15.30 2.03 0.50
C LEU A 63 -15.06 1.33 -0.84
N THR A 64 -14.50 2.05 -1.82
CA THR A 64 -14.22 1.53 -3.17
C THR A 64 -12.83 0.94 -3.31
N GLY A 65 -11.90 1.28 -2.41
CA GLY A 65 -10.53 0.79 -2.40
C GLY A 65 -10.42 -0.72 -2.14
N ALA A 66 -9.34 -1.32 -2.61
CA ALA A 66 -9.01 -2.71 -2.31
C ALA A 66 -8.72 -2.84 -0.81
N ARG A 67 -9.51 -3.67 -0.12
CA ARG A 67 -9.27 -3.95 1.30
C ARG A 67 -8.00 -4.78 1.44
N PRO A 68 -7.04 -4.38 2.31
CA PRO A 68 -5.84 -5.15 2.54
C PRO A 68 -6.18 -6.50 3.16
N LYS A 69 -5.57 -7.55 2.65
CA LYS A 69 -5.55 -8.88 3.23
C LYS A 69 -4.18 -9.18 3.80
N ARG A 70 -4.12 -9.87 4.92
CA ARG A 70 -2.87 -10.12 5.62
C ARG A 70 -2.67 -11.61 5.82
N LEU A 71 -1.43 -12.05 5.64
CA LEU A 71 -0.91 -13.36 5.99
C LEU A 71 0.25 -13.15 6.98
N ALA A 72 0.24 -13.84 8.09
CA ALA A 72 1.34 -13.86 9.04
C ALA A 72 1.90 -15.28 9.12
N THR A 73 3.22 -15.41 9.03
CA THR A 73 3.95 -16.68 9.10
C THR A 73 5.38 -16.42 9.60
N ILE A 74 6.14 -17.48 9.79
CA ILE A 74 7.59 -17.39 10.04
C ILE A 74 8.29 -17.18 8.70
N LEU A 75 9.38 -16.41 8.69
CA LEU A 75 10.22 -16.21 7.52
C LEU A 75 11.12 -17.44 7.35
N ASP A 76 10.64 -18.41 6.59
CA ASP A 76 11.32 -19.64 6.23
C ASP A 76 10.88 -20.12 4.84
N MET A 77 11.51 -21.18 4.34
CA MET A 77 11.12 -21.77 3.05
C MET A 77 9.71 -22.38 3.05
N GLU A 78 9.18 -22.73 4.22
CA GLU A 78 7.81 -23.27 4.36
C GLU A 78 6.74 -22.18 4.21
N ALA A 79 7.13 -20.92 4.23
CA ALA A 79 6.23 -19.81 3.94
C ALA A 79 5.82 -19.76 2.45
N GLY A 80 6.65 -20.26 1.53
CA GLY A 80 6.41 -20.22 0.08
C GLY A 80 5.03 -20.77 -0.30
N PRO A 81 4.70 -22.03 -0.01
CA PRO A 81 3.38 -22.59 -0.35
C PRO A 81 2.19 -21.83 0.24
N LYS A 82 2.35 -21.25 1.43
CA LYS A 82 1.29 -20.43 2.09
C LYS A 82 1.08 -19.10 1.35
N ILE A 83 2.18 -18.49 0.90
CA ILE A 83 2.15 -17.26 0.10
C ILE A 83 1.49 -17.51 -1.25
N ASP A 84 1.83 -18.60 -1.93
CA ASP A 84 1.26 -19.00 -3.21
C ASP A 84 -0.25 -19.21 -3.14
N GLU A 85 -0.71 -19.99 -2.17
CA GLU A 85 -2.13 -20.21 -1.94
C GLU A 85 -2.86 -18.88 -1.65
N PHE A 86 -2.27 -18.05 -0.80
CA PHE A 86 -2.81 -16.75 -0.42
C PHE A 86 -2.93 -15.83 -1.65
N LEU A 87 -1.86 -15.66 -2.43
CA LEU A 87 -1.84 -14.77 -3.60
C LEU A 87 -2.73 -15.28 -4.72
N THR A 88 -2.74 -16.59 -4.97
CA THR A 88 -3.64 -17.23 -5.94
C THR A 88 -5.10 -17.00 -5.58
N SER A 89 -5.46 -17.16 -4.31
CA SER A 89 -6.83 -16.92 -3.84
C SER A 89 -7.25 -15.46 -4.01
N GLU A 90 -6.35 -14.50 -3.71
CA GLU A 90 -6.65 -13.08 -3.85
C GLU A 90 -6.76 -12.65 -5.33
N ALA A 91 -5.91 -13.17 -6.22
CA ALA A 91 -5.99 -12.94 -7.66
C ALA A 91 -7.30 -13.49 -8.24
N PHE A 92 -7.65 -14.73 -7.89
CA PHE A 92 -8.90 -15.38 -8.32
C PHE A 92 -10.14 -14.57 -7.88
N ARG A 93 -10.18 -14.09 -6.64
CA ARG A 93 -11.29 -13.29 -6.12
C ARG A 93 -11.47 -11.95 -6.86
N ARG A 94 -10.43 -11.46 -7.52
CA ARG A 94 -10.44 -10.23 -8.31
C ARG A 94 -10.66 -10.48 -9.80
N GLY A 95 -10.76 -11.75 -10.21
CA GLY A 95 -10.98 -12.17 -11.59
C GLY A 95 -9.75 -12.02 -12.48
N TRP A 96 -8.54 -12.08 -11.90
CA TRP A 96 -7.30 -12.01 -12.67
C TRP A 96 -7.15 -13.23 -13.59
N ASP A 97 -6.56 -13.00 -14.76
CA ASP A 97 -6.22 -14.08 -15.68
C ASP A 97 -5.07 -14.96 -15.14
N GLY A 98 -4.88 -16.16 -15.71
CA GLY A 98 -3.87 -17.10 -15.26
C GLY A 98 -2.45 -16.54 -15.40
N SER A 99 -2.17 -15.74 -16.42
CA SER A 99 -0.84 -15.17 -16.64
C SER A 99 -0.49 -14.09 -15.63
N SER A 100 -1.46 -13.26 -15.28
CA SER A 100 -1.30 -12.23 -14.25
C SER A 100 -1.20 -12.84 -12.85
N THR A 101 -1.98 -13.89 -12.59
CA THR A 101 -1.90 -14.67 -11.34
C THR A 101 -0.52 -15.31 -11.18
N ALA A 102 0.00 -15.96 -12.22
CA ALA A 102 1.34 -16.54 -12.18
C ALA A 102 2.43 -15.48 -11.90
N ARG A 103 2.35 -14.31 -12.54
CA ARG A 103 3.29 -13.21 -12.26
C ARG A 103 3.21 -12.71 -10.82
N LEU A 104 2.01 -12.62 -10.26
CA LEU A 104 1.82 -12.20 -8.87
C LEU A 104 2.44 -13.19 -7.89
N VAL A 105 2.23 -14.49 -8.13
CA VAL A 105 2.81 -15.57 -7.34
C VAL A 105 4.33 -15.57 -7.45
N SER A 106 4.89 -15.52 -8.68
CA SER A 106 6.35 -15.45 -8.87
C SER A 106 6.98 -14.22 -8.22
N ALA A 107 6.30 -13.06 -8.26
CA ALA A 107 6.77 -11.87 -7.55
C ALA A 107 6.75 -12.05 -6.02
N GLY A 108 5.79 -12.80 -5.49
CA GLY A 108 5.72 -13.15 -4.08
C GLY A 108 6.83 -14.11 -3.63
N GLU A 109 7.08 -15.14 -4.43
CA GLU A 109 8.18 -16.10 -4.21
C GLU A 109 9.54 -15.42 -4.21
N GLU A 110 9.78 -14.56 -5.21
CA GLU A 110 11.05 -13.85 -5.34
C GLU A 110 11.27 -12.84 -4.21
N ALA A 111 10.21 -12.17 -3.74
CA ALA A 111 10.28 -11.29 -2.58
C ALA A 111 10.60 -12.08 -1.29
N LEU A 112 10.05 -13.29 -1.13
CA LEU A 112 10.40 -14.18 -0.02
C LEU A 112 11.88 -14.58 -0.07
N LEU A 113 12.37 -15.02 -1.24
CA LEU A 113 13.78 -15.40 -1.43
C LEU A 113 14.71 -14.23 -1.11
N THR A 114 14.39 -13.02 -1.59
CA THR A 114 15.15 -11.81 -1.27
C THR A 114 15.27 -11.58 0.26
N LEU A 115 14.18 -11.75 0.98
CA LEU A 115 14.17 -11.58 2.44
C LEU A 115 14.92 -12.67 3.18
N LEU A 116 14.92 -13.90 2.65
CA LEU A 116 15.70 -15.03 3.21
C LEU A 116 17.20 -14.80 3.03
N GLU A 117 17.64 -14.38 1.82
CA GLU A 117 19.06 -14.08 1.55
C GLU A 117 19.59 -12.95 2.46
N VAL A 118 18.82 -11.89 2.64
CA VAL A 118 19.20 -10.79 3.56
C VAL A 118 19.25 -11.27 5.00
N GLY A 119 18.41 -12.22 5.39
CA GLY A 119 18.35 -12.79 6.73
C GLY A 119 19.50 -13.71 7.09
N GLU A 120 20.08 -14.44 6.12
CA GLU A 120 21.22 -15.36 6.35
C GLU A 120 22.52 -14.62 6.68
N ALA A 121 22.63 -13.35 6.38
CA ALA A 121 23.80 -12.53 6.69
C ALA A 121 23.84 -12.02 8.16
N GLY A 122 22.81 -12.26 8.95
CA GLY A 122 22.67 -11.84 10.36
C GLY A 122 22.20 -12.99 11.24
N ASP A 123 22.33 -12.81 12.55
CA ASP A 123 22.11 -13.81 13.60
C ASP A 123 20.89 -14.74 13.38
N ALA A 124 21.05 -15.98 13.88
CA ALA A 124 20.09 -17.10 13.76
C ALA A 124 18.77 -16.92 14.55
N GLU A 125 18.25 -15.70 14.65
CA GLU A 125 16.97 -15.45 15.29
C GLU A 125 15.81 -15.77 14.34
N VAL A 126 14.77 -16.41 14.89
CA VAL A 126 13.52 -16.65 14.16
C VAL A 126 12.91 -15.31 13.78
N ARG A 127 12.74 -15.08 12.47
CA ARG A 127 12.11 -13.86 11.94
C ARG A 127 10.64 -14.10 11.63
N GLN A 128 9.81 -13.17 12.00
CA GLN A 128 8.39 -13.20 11.64
C GLN A 128 8.16 -12.46 10.31
N LEU A 129 7.34 -13.05 9.45
CA LEU A 129 6.94 -12.47 8.17
C LEU A 129 5.46 -12.09 8.19
N ARG A 130 5.17 -10.85 7.83
CA ARG A 130 3.81 -10.39 7.51
C ARG A 130 3.75 -9.96 6.06
N LEU A 131 2.89 -10.61 5.30
CA LEU A 131 2.52 -10.20 3.95
C LEU A 131 1.17 -9.49 4.00
N THR A 132 1.13 -8.26 3.49
CA THR A 132 -0.10 -7.50 3.26
C THR A 132 -0.31 -7.35 1.75
N ALA A 133 -1.42 -7.89 1.23
CA ALA A 133 -1.78 -7.78 -0.17
C ALA A 133 -2.98 -6.82 -0.34
N ARG A 134 -2.82 -5.83 -1.21
CA ARG A 134 -3.89 -4.94 -1.68
C ARG A 134 -4.14 -5.20 -3.15
N THR A 135 -4.99 -6.21 -3.44
CA THR A 135 -5.26 -6.63 -4.81
C THR A 135 -6.47 -5.88 -5.38
N GLY A 136 -6.23 -5.05 -6.38
CA GLY A 136 -7.24 -4.40 -7.21
C GLY A 136 -7.59 -5.20 -8.45
N ARG A 137 -8.33 -4.60 -9.40
CA ARG A 137 -8.65 -5.23 -10.70
C ARG A 137 -7.49 -5.20 -11.68
N ARG A 138 -6.61 -4.19 -11.60
CA ARG A 138 -5.53 -3.94 -12.57
C ARG A 138 -4.13 -3.96 -11.96
N SER A 139 -4.02 -3.91 -10.64
CA SER A 139 -2.75 -3.98 -9.94
C SER A 139 -2.92 -4.61 -8.56
N ALA A 140 -1.85 -5.20 -8.06
CA ALA A 140 -1.71 -5.65 -6.69
C ALA A 140 -0.46 -5.03 -6.09
N GLU A 141 -0.59 -4.52 -4.89
CA GLU A 141 0.51 -4.08 -4.04
C GLU A 141 0.72 -5.12 -2.95
N LEU A 142 1.91 -5.67 -2.90
CA LEU A 142 2.36 -6.63 -1.90
C LEU A 142 3.36 -5.93 -0.99
N GLU A 143 3.12 -5.95 0.30
CA GLU A 143 4.03 -5.44 1.32
C GLU A 143 4.46 -6.59 2.22
N PHE A 144 5.72 -6.94 2.15
CA PHE A 144 6.37 -7.92 3.01
C PHE A 144 7.10 -7.20 4.12
N VAL A 145 6.82 -7.55 5.36
CA VAL A 145 7.50 -7.03 6.54
C VAL A 145 8.11 -8.18 7.29
N ALA A 146 9.44 -8.24 7.34
CA ALA A 146 10.20 -9.23 8.11
C ALA A 146 10.77 -8.57 9.36
N VAL A 147 10.54 -9.16 10.53
CA VAL A 147 10.96 -8.62 11.83
C VAL A 147 11.76 -9.69 12.59
N ALA A 148 12.91 -9.34 13.12
CA ALA A 148 13.72 -10.21 13.96
C ALA A 148 13.12 -10.33 15.38
N GLY A 149 13.13 -11.55 15.94
CA GLY A 149 12.68 -11.84 17.31
C GLY A 149 11.17 -12.04 17.45
N ASP A 150 10.75 -12.37 18.66
CA ASP A 150 9.34 -12.65 19.04
C ASP A 150 8.58 -11.35 19.42
N VAL A 151 8.83 -10.26 18.68
CA VAL A 151 8.23 -8.94 18.94
C VAL A 151 7.00 -8.74 18.07
N ASN A 152 5.97 -8.12 18.64
CA ASN A 152 4.78 -7.76 17.89
C ASN A 152 5.12 -6.80 16.74
N ILE A 153 4.90 -7.25 15.49
CA ILE A 153 5.20 -6.49 14.28
C ILE A 153 4.50 -5.12 14.28
N GLU A 154 3.30 -5.01 14.87
CA GLU A 154 2.55 -3.76 14.93
C GLU A 154 3.22 -2.72 15.83
N ASP A 155 3.75 -3.16 16.98
CA ASP A 155 4.47 -2.29 17.91
C ASP A 155 5.79 -1.80 17.29
N ARG A 156 6.51 -2.67 16.56
CA ARG A 156 7.74 -2.29 15.87
C ARG A 156 7.47 -1.31 14.72
N MET A 157 6.44 -1.54 13.91
CA MET A 157 6.08 -0.61 12.83
C MET A 157 5.72 0.79 13.34
N THR A 158 5.11 0.91 14.52
CA THR A 158 4.82 2.21 15.13
C THR A 158 6.05 2.94 15.65
N MET A 159 7.13 2.20 15.97
CA MET A 159 8.41 2.74 16.46
C MET A 159 9.40 3.07 15.34
N LEU A 160 9.13 2.63 14.10
CA LEU A 160 9.99 2.96 12.96
C LEU A 160 9.95 4.48 12.70
N GLY A 161 11.11 5.12 12.83
CA GLY A 161 11.27 6.51 12.46
C GLY A 161 11.11 6.72 10.95
N ASP A 162 10.87 7.97 10.53
CA ASP A 162 10.63 8.35 9.13
C ASP A 162 11.85 8.17 8.18
N ARG A 163 12.99 7.70 8.68
CA ARG A 163 14.21 7.53 7.88
C ARG A 163 14.65 6.07 7.85
N PRO A 164 14.53 5.41 6.68
CA PRO A 164 15.23 4.16 6.44
C PRO A 164 16.75 4.42 6.39
N GLU A 165 17.54 3.52 6.96
CA GLU A 165 18.97 3.47 6.68
C GLU A 165 19.17 3.22 5.18
N VAL A 166 20.31 3.73 4.65
CA VAL A 166 20.63 3.77 3.21
C VAL A 166 20.25 2.44 2.52
N PRO A 167 19.54 2.47 1.37
CA PRO A 167 19.16 1.26 0.65
C PRO A 167 20.41 0.47 0.27
N ASP A 168 20.55 -0.74 0.80
CA ASP A 168 21.54 -1.70 0.34
C ASP A 168 20.98 -2.35 -0.93
N GLU A 169 21.59 -2.04 -2.07
CA GLU A 169 21.22 -2.63 -3.36
C GLU A 169 21.87 -4.02 -3.48
N SER A 170 21.26 -5.03 -2.90
CA SER A 170 21.56 -6.42 -3.24
C SER A 170 21.01 -6.72 -4.65
N GLU A 171 21.89 -6.60 -5.65
CA GLU A 171 21.51 -6.40 -7.05
C GLU A 171 20.92 -7.63 -7.77
N ILE A 172 21.07 -8.85 -7.27
CA ILE A 172 20.82 -10.05 -8.09
C ILE A 172 19.37 -10.52 -7.98
N SER A 173 18.84 -10.64 -6.76
CA SER A 173 17.47 -11.05 -6.52
C SER A 173 16.46 -9.98 -6.97
N LEU A 174 16.78 -8.71 -6.82
CA LEU A 174 16.00 -7.58 -7.31
C LEU A 174 15.84 -7.52 -8.85
N ARG A 175 16.72 -8.16 -9.63
CA ARG A 175 16.57 -8.21 -11.10
C ARG A 175 15.44 -9.14 -11.53
N LEU A 176 15.29 -10.29 -10.90
CA LEU A 176 14.19 -11.22 -11.19
C LEU A 176 12.87 -10.63 -10.72
N LEU A 177 12.87 -10.03 -9.54
CA LEU A 177 11.70 -9.36 -9.00
C LEU A 177 11.22 -8.21 -9.92
N ARG A 178 12.14 -7.44 -10.52
CA ARG A 178 11.82 -6.41 -11.53
C ARG A 178 11.25 -6.96 -12.83
N HIS A 179 11.44 -8.23 -13.14
CA HIS A 179 10.84 -8.85 -14.32
C HIS A 179 9.35 -9.12 -14.13
N TYR A 180 8.92 -9.48 -12.92
CA TYR A 180 7.54 -9.79 -12.59
C TYR A 180 6.76 -8.58 -12.07
N ALA A 181 7.45 -7.61 -11.48
CA ALA A 181 6.88 -6.44 -10.83
C ALA A 181 7.05 -5.16 -11.68
N SER A 182 6.07 -4.29 -11.64
CA SER A 182 6.13 -2.94 -12.22
C SER A 182 6.91 -1.96 -11.34
N SER A 183 6.93 -2.19 -10.03
CA SER A 183 7.70 -1.40 -9.07
C SER A 183 8.13 -2.27 -7.89
N VAL A 184 9.37 -2.07 -7.45
CA VAL A 184 9.94 -2.73 -6.26
C VAL A 184 10.62 -1.69 -5.41
N ARG A 185 10.34 -1.72 -4.11
CA ARG A 185 10.98 -0.87 -3.12
C ARG A 185 11.41 -1.73 -1.93
N HIS A 186 12.66 -1.66 -1.56
CA HIS A 186 13.21 -2.28 -0.36
C HIS A 186 13.61 -1.17 0.63
N GLN A 187 13.22 -1.31 1.87
CA GLN A 187 13.56 -0.42 2.97
C GLN A 187 14.08 -1.28 4.12
N LYS A 188 15.33 -1.04 4.51
CA LYS A 188 16.00 -1.76 5.58
C LYS A 188 16.13 -0.88 6.82
N TYR A 189 15.73 -1.41 7.95
CA TYR A 189 15.87 -0.82 9.27
C TYR A 189 16.64 -1.81 10.18
N PRO A 190 17.17 -1.42 11.33
CA PRO A 190 18.02 -2.28 12.16
C PRO A 190 17.43 -3.67 12.46
N ASP A 191 16.12 -3.77 12.68
CA ASP A 191 15.46 -5.04 13.04
C ASP A 191 14.27 -5.37 12.11
N VAL A 192 14.06 -4.60 11.04
CA VAL A 192 12.89 -4.73 10.16
C VAL A 192 13.29 -4.53 8.71
N ASP A 193 12.99 -5.50 7.88
CA ASP A 193 13.07 -5.38 6.42
C ASP A 193 11.68 -5.25 5.82
N ILE A 194 11.48 -4.26 4.97
CA ILE A 194 10.21 -4.03 4.27
C ILE A 194 10.45 -4.08 2.76
N VAL A 195 9.82 -5.03 2.10
CA VAL A 195 9.82 -5.13 0.64
C VAL A 195 8.42 -4.86 0.12
N THR A 196 8.29 -3.81 -0.69
CA THR A 196 7.02 -3.46 -1.35
C THR A 196 7.14 -3.75 -2.84
N VAL A 197 6.20 -4.54 -3.36
CA VAL A 197 6.17 -4.99 -4.75
C VAL A 197 4.82 -4.63 -5.36
N GLU A 198 4.84 -3.97 -6.52
CA GLU A 198 3.64 -3.70 -7.29
C GLU A 198 3.62 -4.53 -8.56
N VAL A 199 2.53 -5.26 -8.80
CA VAL A 199 2.33 -6.13 -9.96
C VAL A 199 1.11 -5.67 -10.73
N GLU A 200 1.25 -5.46 -12.04
CA GLU A 200 0.12 -5.18 -12.91
C GLU A 200 -0.60 -6.47 -13.31
N GLY A 201 -1.93 -6.46 -13.23
CA GLY A 201 -2.80 -7.57 -13.57
C GLY A 201 -3.84 -7.21 -14.61
N ARG A 202 -4.42 -8.23 -15.21
CA ARG A 202 -5.57 -8.13 -16.11
C ARG A 202 -6.68 -9.04 -15.57
N ALA A 203 -7.88 -8.46 -15.49
CA ALA A 203 -9.11 -9.17 -15.16
C ALA A 203 -9.93 -9.43 -16.42
#